data_78328deed5e157434376fab30759b8bb
#
_entry.id   78328deed5e157434376fab30759b8bb
#
_cell.length_a   1.000
_cell.length_b   1.000
_cell.length_c   1.000
_cell.angle_alpha   90.00
_cell.angle_beta   90.00
_cell.angle_gamma   90.00
#
_symmetry.space_group_name_H-M   'P 1'
#
loop_
_entity.id
_entity.type
_entity.pdbx_description
1 polymer ?
#
loop_
_entity_poly.entity_id
_entity_poly.type
_entity_poly.pdbx_seq_one_letter_code
_entity_poly.pdbx_strand_id
1 'polypeptide(L)'
;MPTTKEGLQRLLDFFIYGMLRAAESLGNAPLFMRTVEETGLRKFLLQSMPTFQASDNATEACEAYTKAGDASGFFESRDATFRGDADSVQGEIGDLCPYRGVCTLRHDEGLPVHCIRAFALSEMLRIRLEADFDWKLTRFGRPCRIKLTRTTWRT
;
A
#
# COMPACT_ATOMS: atom_id res chain seq x y z
N MET A 1 24.45 -14.61 -14.76
CA MET A 1 24.57 -13.24 -14.20
C MET A 1 23.83 -13.18 -12.88
N PRO A 2 24.35 -12.54 -11.84
CA PRO A 2 23.60 -12.37 -10.61
C PRO A 2 22.37 -11.50 -10.89
N THR A 3 21.23 -11.88 -10.30
CA THR A 3 19.98 -11.12 -10.40
C THR A 3 20.16 -9.78 -9.67
N THR A 4 19.94 -8.69 -10.36
CA THR A 4 20.02 -7.34 -9.75
C THR A 4 18.72 -7.00 -9.03
N LYS A 5 18.78 -6.11 -8.03
CA LYS A 5 17.59 -5.58 -7.34
C LYS A 5 16.59 -4.98 -8.36
N GLU A 6 17.09 -4.26 -9.35
CA GLU A 6 16.27 -3.67 -10.42
C GLU A 6 15.60 -4.74 -11.30
N GLY A 7 16.32 -5.80 -11.65
CA GLY A 7 15.75 -6.91 -12.42
C GLY A 7 14.64 -7.63 -11.67
N LEU A 8 14.83 -7.86 -10.37
CA LEU A 8 13.78 -8.44 -9.51
C LEU A 8 12.57 -7.51 -9.38
N GLN A 9 12.79 -6.22 -9.22
CA GLN A 9 11.71 -5.24 -9.15
C GLN A 9 10.89 -5.24 -10.44
N ARG A 10 11.53 -5.19 -11.59
CA ARG A 10 10.82 -5.25 -12.88
C ARG A 10 10.03 -6.55 -13.06
N LEU A 11 10.60 -7.69 -12.67
CA LEU A 11 9.88 -8.97 -12.71
C LEU A 11 8.63 -8.92 -11.82
N LEU A 12 8.75 -8.36 -10.61
CA LEU A 12 7.64 -8.22 -9.69
C LEU A 12 6.54 -7.29 -10.25
N ASP A 13 6.92 -6.17 -10.86
CA ASP A 13 5.98 -5.23 -11.49
C ASP A 13 5.15 -5.93 -12.58
N PHE A 14 5.79 -6.67 -13.47
CA PHE A 14 5.10 -7.42 -14.52
C PHE A 14 4.25 -8.56 -13.98
N PHE A 15 4.72 -9.24 -12.94
CA PHE A 15 3.96 -10.31 -12.30
C PHE A 15 2.67 -9.77 -11.65
N ILE A 16 2.77 -8.68 -10.88
CA ILE A 16 1.61 -8.02 -10.28
C ILE A 16 0.67 -7.48 -11.36
N TYR A 17 1.22 -6.87 -12.42
CA TYR A 17 0.42 -6.40 -13.55
C TYR A 17 -0.37 -7.55 -14.19
N GLY A 18 0.28 -8.69 -14.45
CA GLY A 18 -0.37 -9.86 -15.02
C GLY A 18 -1.48 -10.43 -14.13
N MET A 19 -1.26 -10.49 -12.82
CA MET A 19 -2.29 -10.91 -11.86
C MET A 19 -3.52 -9.99 -11.88
N LEU A 20 -3.30 -8.67 -11.89
CA LEU A 20 -4.40 -7.69 -11.96
C LEU A 20 -5.20 -7.83 -13.26
N ARG A 21 -4.51 -8.00 -14.40
CA ARG A 21 -5.17 -8.21 -15.71
C ARG A 21 -5.96 -9.51 -15.76
N ALA A 22 -5.42 -10.59 -15.21
CA ALA A 22 -6.13 -11.86 -15.11
C ALA A 22 -7.40 -11.73 -14.24
N ALA A 23 -7.30 -11.09 -13.09
CA ALA A 23 -8.43 -10.86 -12.20
C ALA A 23 -9.54 -10.01 -12.86
N GLU A 24 -9.16 -8.97 -13.61
CA GLU A 24 -10.09 -8.14 -14.38
C GLU A 24 -10.82 -8.95 -15.47
N SER A 25 -10.09 -9.79 -16.22
CA SER A 25 -10.66 -10.61 -17.26
C SER A 25 -11.66 -11.66 -16.74
N LEU A 26 -11.49 -12.08 -15.49
CA LEU A 26 -12.43 -12.98 -14.80
C LEU A 26 -13.62 -12.25 -14.17
N GLY A 27 -13.68 -10.92 -14.28
CA GLY A 27 -14.75 -10.12 -13.70
C GLY A 27 -14.73 -10.03 -12.16
N ASN A 28 -13.63 -10.42 -11.53
CA ASN A 28 -13.52 -10.56 -10.06
C ASN A 28 -12.33 -9.78 -9.47
N ALA A 29 -11.85 -8.76 -10.14
CA ALA A 29 -10.68 -8.02 -9.69
C ALA A 29 -10.78 -7.48 -8.24
N PRO A 30 -11.92 -6.91 -7.79
CA PRO A 30 -12.05 -6.45 -6.41
C PRO A 30 -11.93 -7.58 -5.39
N LEU A 31 -12.60 -8.72 -5.62
CA LEU A 31 -12.53 -9.85 -4.71
C LEU A 31 -11.15 -10.51 -4.73
N PHE A 32 -10.54 -10.65 -5.91
CA PHE A 32 -9.20 -11.19 -6.04
C PHE A 32 -8.18 -10.34 -5.26
N MET A 33 -8.19 -9.03 -5.47
CA MET A 33 -7.28 -8.14 -4.77
C MET A 33 -7.51 -8.19 -3.27
N ARG A 34 -8.75 -8.13 -2.82
CA ARG A 34 -9.08 -8.26 -1.40
C ARG A 34 -8.53 -9.56 -0.81
N THR A 35 -8.66 -10.68 -1.51
CA THR A 35 -8.15 -11.97 -1.04
C THR A 35 -6.62 -11.97 -0.95
N VAL A 36 -5.92 -11.46 -1.98
CA VAL A 36 -4.46 -11.31 -1.96
C VAL A 36 -4.00 -10.48 -0.77
N GLU A 37 -4.70 -9.43 -0.52
CA GLU A 37 -4.41 -8.44 0.52
C GLU A 37 -4.68 -9.02 1.93
N GLU A 38 -5.86 -9.58 2.15
CA GLU A 38 -6.21 -10.17 3.46
C GLU A 38 -5.35 -11.39 3.81
N THR A 39 -4.94 -12.18 2.83
CA THR A 39 -4.14 -13.38 3.08
C THR A 39 -2.63 -13.12 3.02
N GLY A 40 -2.15 -12.55 1.92
CA GLY A 40 -0.72 -12.38 1.67
C GLY A 40 -0.11 -11.22 2.43
N LEU A 41 -0.68 -10.03 2.26
CA LEU A 41 -0.13 -8.82 2.86
C LEU A 41 -0.28 -8.82 4.39
N ARG A 42 -1.43 -9.25 4.90
CA ARG A 42 -1.62 -9.38 6.35
C ARG A 42 -0.62 -10.34 6.98
N LYS A 43 -0.37 -11.48 6.33
CA LYS A 43 0.64 -12.44 6.79
C LYS A 43 2.03 -11.82 6.79
N PHE A 44 2.38 -11.08 5.74
CA PHE A 44 3.63 -10.33 5.65
C PHE A 44 3.74 -9.32 6.79
N LEU A 45 2.72 -8.51 7.04
CA LEU A 45 2.71 -7.50 8.11
C LEU A 45 2.89 -8.13 9.48
N LEU A 46 2.24 -9.27 9.75
CA LEU A 46 2.34 -9.95 11.04
C LEU A 46 3.67 -10.67 11.27
N GLN A 47 4.32 -11.15 10.21
CA GLN A 47 5.51 -11.99 10.32
C GLN A 47 6.82 -11.25 10.02
N SER A 48 6.79 -10.29 9.12
CA SER A 48 8.00 -9.68 8.55
C SER A 48 8.19 -8.21 8.93
N MET A 49 7.12 -7.55 9.38
CA MET A 49 7.26 -6.18 9.84
C MET A 49 7.79 -6.13 11.27
N PRO A 50 8.84 -5.36 11.52
CA PRO A 50 9.35 -5.18 12.87
C PRO A 50 8.27 -4.55 13.75
N THR A 51 8.33 -4.87 15.03
CA THR A 51 7.50 -4.20 16.04
C THR A 51 7.88 -2.71 16.08
N PHE A 52 6.91 -1.85 15.98
CA PHE A 52 7.06 -0.42 16.21
C PHE A 52 6.09 0.02 17.29
N GLN A 53 6.39 1.14 17.90
CA GLN A 53 5.59 1.67 19.00
C GLN A 53 4.12 1.81 18.58
N ALA A 54 3.22 1.26 19.37
CA ALA A 54 1.79 1.45 19.17
C ALA A 54 1.43 2.92 19.36
N SER A 55 0.59 3.44 18.50
CA SER A 55 -0.01 4.77 18.61
C SER A 55 -1.52 4.63 18.38
N ASP A 56 -2.31 5.36 19.12
CA ASP A 56 -3.76 5.45 18.90
C ASP A 56 -4.11 6.42 17.77
N ASN A 57 -3.11 7.10 17.23
CA ASN A 57 -3.24 8.06 16.14
C ASN A 57 -2.87 7.42 14.80
N ALA A 58 -3.80 7.43 13.85
CA ALA A 58 -3.59 6.81 12.55
C ALA A 58 -2.45 7.45 11.75
N THR A 59 -2.26 8.76 11.84
CA THR A 59 -1.15 9.46 11.18
C THR A 59 0.19 9.00 11.72
N GLU A 60 0.35 8.98 13.05
CA GLU A 60 1.58 8.51 13.70
C GLU A 60 1.86 7.03 13.41
N ALA A 61 0.81 6.20 13.36
CA ALA A 61 0.96 4.80 13.00
C ALA A 61 1.47 4.62 11.55
N CYS A 62 0.98 5.42 10.60
CA CYS A 62 1.48 5.42 9.22
C CYS A 62 2.95 5.86 9.14
N GLU A 63 3.36 6.87 9.90
CA GLU A 63 4.76 7.31 9.97
C GLU A 63 5.66 6.24 10.59
N ALA A 64 5.24 5.66 11.71
CA ALA A 64 5.98 4.60 12.41
C ALA A 64 6.17 3.36 11.51
N TYR A 65 5.10 2.94 10.82
CA TYR A 65 5.16 1.86 9.83
C TYR A 65 6.15 2.16 8.71
N THR A 66 6.13 3.38 8.19
CA THR A 66 7.01 3.78 7.09
C THR A 66 8.47 3.79 7.54
N LYS A 67 8.77 4.30 8.73
CA LYS A 67 10.13 4.25 9.32
C LYS A 67 10.61 2.82 9.57
N ALA A 68 9.73 1.95 10.08
CA ALA A 68 10.06 0.54 10.29
C ALA A 68 10.35 -0.19 8.97
N GLY A 69 9.59 0.11 7.92
CA GLY A 69 9.82 -0.43 6.58
C GLY A 69 11.12 0.06 5.95
N ASP A 70 11.50 1.33 6.18
CA ASP A 70 12.79 1.88 5.77
C ASP A 70 13.94 1.14 6.46
N ALA A 71 13.89 1.01 7.77
CA ALA A 71 14.87 0.27 8.55
C ALA A 71 15.02 -1.20 8.09
N SER A 72 13.96 -1.78 7.53
CA SER A 72 13.94 -3.14 6.98
C SER A 72 14.27 -3.23 5.49
N GLY A 73 14.53 -2.09 4.83
CA GLY A 73 14.88 -2.02 3.41
C GLY A 73 13.72 -2.25 2.44
N PHE A 74 12.46 -2.15 2.90
CA PHE A 74 11.30 -2.34 2.04
C PHE A 74 10.93 -1.08 1.26
N PHE A 75 11.13 0.11 1.84
CA PHE A 75 10.87 1.40 1.21
C PHE A 75 11.65 2.52 1.91
N GLU A 76 11.68 3.70 1.31
CA GLU A 76 12.37 4.86 1.87
C GLU A 76 11.37 5.79 2.59
N SER A 77 11.57 6.04 3.88
CA SER A 77 10.64 6.83 4.70
C SER A 77 10.57 8.29 4.26
N ARG A 78 11.67 8.84 3.74
CA ARG A 78 11.73 10.21 3.21
C ARG A 78 10.81 10.46 2.01
N ASP A 79 10.37 9.37 1.35
CA ASP A 79 9.53 9.41 0.15
C ASP A 79 8.04 9.42 0.47
N ALA A 80 7.66 9.47 1.75
CA ALA A 80 6.27 9.49 2.17
C ALA A 80 6.06 10.51 3.30
N THR A 81 4.96 11.25 3.20
CA THR A 81 4.51 12.17 4.25
C THR A 81 3.04 11.95 4.54
N PHE A 82 2.66 12.08 5.82
CA PHE A 82 1.29 11.88 6.26
C PHE A 82 0.81 13.07 7.06
N ARG A 83 -0.47 13.42 6.91
CA ARG A 83 -1.15 14.49 7.64
C ARG A 83 -2.57 14.07 7.94
N GLY A 84 -3.06 14.45 9.10
CA GLY A 84 -4.41 14.14 9.51
C GLY A 84 -4.51 13.93 11.01
N ASP A 85 -5.48 13.13 11.40
CA ASP A 85 -5.83 12.85 12.80
C ASP A 85 -6.02 11.34 13.04
N ALA A 86 -6.76 10.99 14.07
CA ALA A 86 -7.05 9.60 14.42
C ALA A 86 -7.98 8.89 13.41
N ASP A 87 -8.80 9.63 12.67
CA ASP A 87 -9.88 9.09 11.83
C ASP A 87 -9.66 9.29 10.34
N SER A 88 -8.76 10.20 9.96
CA SER A 88 -8.50 10.51 8.55
C SER A 88 -7.04 10.85 8.32
N VAL A 89 -6.39 10.13 7.41
CA VAL A 89 -5.00 10.36 7.03
C VAL A 89 -4.93 10.69 5.55
N GLN A 90 -4.25 11.76 5.23
CA GLN A 90 -3.83 12.09 3.86
C GLN A 90 -2.34 11.78 3.73
N GLY A 91 -1.97 11.01 2.71
CA GLY A 91 -0.59 10.66 2.43
C GLY A 91 -0.15 11.16 1.06
N GLU A 92 1.10 11.62 0.98
CA GLU A 92 1.81 11.86 -0.26
C GLU A 92 2.94 10.83 -0.37
N ILE A 93 2.96 10.07 -1.46
CA ILE A 93 3.92 9.00 -1.74
C ILE A 93 4.70 9.37 -2.99
N GLY A 94 6.01 9.48 -2.86
CA GLY A 94 6.90 9.90 -3.93
C GLY A 94 7.28 8.81 -4.93
N ASP A 95 8.37 9.04 -5.64
CA ASP A 95 8.81 8.21 -6.77
C ASP A 95 9.52 6.91 -6.36
N LEU A 96 10.00 6.83 -5.11
CA LEU A 96 10.71 5.66 -4.59
C LEU A 96 9.75 4.57 -4.09
N CYS A 97 8.45 4.73 -4.32
CA CYS A 97 7.46 3.72 -4.01
C CYS A 97 7.76 2.42 -4.77
N PRO A 98 7.90 1.27 -4.08
CA PRO A 98 8.24 0.00 -4.72
C PRO A 98 7.19 -0.50 -5.73
N TYR A 99 5.99 0.05 -5.71
CA TYR A 99 4.91 -0.29 -6.64
C TYR A 99 4.76 0.71 -7.79
N ARG A 100 5.67 1.67 -7.91
CA ARG A 100 5.61 2.73 -8.93
C ARG A 100 5.57 2.13 -10.34
N GLY A 101 6.36 1.11 -10.62
CA GLY A 101 6.44 0.46 -11.93
C GLY A 101 5.09 -0.07 -12.38
N VAL A 102 4.45 -0.91 -11.58
CA VAL A 102 3.13 -1.48 -11.93
C VAL A 102 2.05 -0.41 -12.04
N CYS A 103 2.07 0.60 -11.18
CA CYS A 103 1.13 1.73 -11.26
C CYS A 103 1.28 2.51 -12.57
N THR A 104 2.51 2.76 -13.00
CA THR A 104 2.81 3.46 -14.25
C THR A 104 2.35 2.66 -15.47
N LEU A 105 2.66 1.35 -15.51
CA LEU A 105 2.19 0.47 -16.60
C LEU A 105 0.67 0.54 -16.76
N ARG A 106 -0.08 0.47 -15.67
CA ARG A 106 -1.54 0.54 -15.71
C ARG A 106 -2.06 1.91 -16.14
N HIS A 107 -1.48 2.97 -15.58
CA HIS A 107 -1.85 4.34 -15.92
C HIS A 107 -1.63 4.65 -17.41
N ASP A 108 -0.50 4.24 -17.97
CA ASP A 108 -0.14 4.50 -19.37
C ASP A 108 -1.06 3.75 -20.35
N GLU A 109 -1.65 2.65 -19.93
CA GLU A 109 -2.67 1.92 -20.69
C GLU A 109 -4.11 2.42 -20.43
N GLY A 110 -4.30 3.47 -19.65
CA GLY A 110 -5.61 4.01 -19.31
C GLY A 110 -6.43 3.10 -18.35
N LEU A 111 -5.76 2.20 -17.65
CA LEU A 111 -6.38 1.29 -16.68
C LEU A 111 -6.45 1.92 -15.28
N PRO A 112 -7.45 1.55 -14.46
CA PRO A 112 -7.49 1.98 -13.08
C PRO A 112 -6.23 1.59 -12.30
N VAL A 113 -5.62 2.52 -11.58
CA VAL A 113 -4.47 2.27 -10.72
C VAL A 113 -4.94 1.76 -9.37
N HIS A 114 -4.52 0.54 -9.01
CA HIS A 114 -4.72 -0.02 -7.69
C HIS A 114 -3.50 0.31 -6.81
N CYS A 115 -3.70 1.11 -5.76
CA CYS A 115 -2.61 1.56 -4.91
C CYS A 115 -2.32 0.55 -3.80
N ILE A 116 -1.42 -0.39 -4.04
CA ILE A 116 -1.01 -1.41 -3.06
C ILE A 116 -0.45 -0.77 -1.79
N ARG A 117 0.23 0.38 -1.88
CA ARG A 117 0.74 1.10 -0.72
C ARG A 117 -0.38 1.63 0.18
N ALA A 118 -1.42 2.24 -0.39
CA ALA A 118 -2.56 2.73 0.39
C ALA A 118 -3.28 1.58 1.08
N PHE A 119 -3.41 0.47 0.37
CA PHE A 119 -4.00 -0.73 0.93
C PHE A 119 -3.15 -1.30 2.07
N ALA A 120 -1.83 -1.43 1.90
CA ALA A 120 -0.93 -1.89 2.95
C ALA A 120 -1.05 -1.05 4.22
N LEU A 121 -1.17 0.27 4.07
CA LEU A 121 -1.38 1.17 5.20
C LEU A 121 -2.75 0.93 5.87
N SER A 122 -3.83 0.70 5.12
CA SER A 122 -5.14 0.43 5.71
C SER A 122 -5.15 -0.89 6.50
N GLU A 123 -4.51 -1.95 5.98
CA GLU A 123 -4.37 -3.21 6.70
C GLU A 123 -3.48 -3.09 7.95
N MET A 124 -2.41 -2.30 7.87
CA MET A 124 -1.58 -2.00 9.01
C MET A 124 -2.39 -1.27 10.11
N LEU A 125 -3.18 -0.27 9.73
CA LEU A 125 -4.05 0.44 10.67
C LEU A 125 -5.09 -0.50 11.29
N ARG A 126 -5.69 -1.41 10.51
CA ARG A 126 -6.62 -2.42 11.01
C ARG A 126 -5.98 -3.31 12.06
N ILE A 127 -4.73 -3.74 11.85
CA ILE A 127 -4.01 -4.59 12.80
C ILE A 127 -3.61 -3.82 14.07
N ARG A 128 -3.22 -2.55 13.92
CA ARG A 128 -2.64 -1.77 15.02
C ARG A 128 -3.65 -1.01 15.86
N LEU A 129 -4.70 -0.51 15.23
CA LEU A 129 -5.74 0.29 15.89
C LEU A 129 -7.03 -0.49 16.12
N GLU A 130 -7.09 -1.76 15.68
CA GLU A 130 -8.29 -2.60 15.74
C GLU A 130 -9.52 -1.89 15.12
N ALA A 131 -9.28 -1.12 14.07
CA ALA A 131 -10.28 -0.30 13.39
C ALA A 131 -10.11 -0.40 11.87
N ASP A 132 -11.22 -0.51 11.16
CA ASP A 132 -11.19 -0.54 9.70
C ASP A 132 -10.99 0.86 9.11
N PHE A 133 -10.22 0.90 8.05
CA PHE A 133 -9.97 2.10 7.27
C PHE A 133 -10.22 1.82 5.80
N ASP A 134 -11.09 2.61 5.19
CA ASP A 134 -11.20 2.68 3.74
C ASP A 134 -10.02 3.46 3.18
N TRP A 135 -9.55 3.07 2.00
CA TRP A 135 -8.47 3.74 1.32
C TRP A 135 -8.87 4.20 -0.08
N LYS A 136 -8.26 5.28 -0.52
CA LYS A 136 -8.47 5.82 -1.86
C LYS A 136 -7.18 6.43 -2.40
N LEU A 137 -6.82 6.09 -3.64
CA LEU A 137 -5.87 6.87 -4.44
C LEU A 137 -6.62 8.08 -4.99
N THR A 138 -6.37 9.26 -4.42
CA THR A 138 -7.04 10.50 -4.85
C THR A 138 -6.37 11.13 -6.04
N ARG A 139 -5.08 10.86 -6.24
CA ARG A 139 -4.31 11.33 -7.39
C ARG A 139 -3.14 10.39 -7.67
N PHE A 140 -3.05 9.90 -8.88
CA PHE A 140 -1.82 9.31 -9.40
C PHE A 140 -0.92 10.42 -9.96
N GLY A 141 0.36 10.46 -9.58
CA GLY A 141 1.27 11.53 -10.01
C GLY A 141 2.58 11.54 -9.20
N ARG A 142 3.25 12.67 -9.20
CA ARG A 142 4.51 12.89 -8.49
C ARG A 142 4.37 14.09 -7.56
N PRO A 143 4.02 13.88 -6.28
CA PRO A 143 3.72 12.61 -5.62
C PRO A 143 2.33 12.07 -5.94
N CYS A 144 2.11 10.78 -5.66
CA CYS A 144 0.78 10.21 -5.53
C CYS A 144 0.13 10.73 -4.26
N ARG A 145 -1.20 10.94 -4.29
CA ARG A 145 -1.97 11.30 -3.10
C ARG A 145 -2.96 10.21 -2.74
N ILE A 146 -2.94 9.82 -1.48
CA ILE A 146 -3.84 8.82 -0.93
C ILE A 146 -4.63 9.41 0.22
N LYS A 147 -5.79 8.82 0.49
CA LYS A 147 -6.60 9.12 1.66
C LYS A 147 -7.00 7.80 2.33
N LEU A 148 -6.83 7.75 3.66
CA LEU A 148 -7.34 6.69 4.52
C LEU A 148 -8.39 7.30 5.42
N THR A 149 -9.52 6.63 5.59
CA THR A 149 -10.63 7.15 6.41
C THR A 149 -11.17 6.03 7.27
N ARG A 150 -11.21 6.22 8.59
CA ARG A 150 -11.79 5.25 9.50
C ARG A 150 -13.25 5.01 9.13
N THR A 151 -13.62 3.75 9.00
CA THR A 151 -15.02 3.38 8.81
C THR A 151 -15.68 3.19 10.17
N THR A 152 -16.71 3.95 10.42
CA THR A 152 -17.57 3.71 11.59
C THR A 152 -18.49 2.56 11.24
N TRP A 153 -18.46 1.46 12.00
CA TRP A 153 -19.47 0.43 11.89
C TRP A 153 -20.84 1.08 12.10
N ARG A 154 -21.70 1.00 11.10
CA ARG A 154 -23.13 1.20 11.37
C ARG A 154 -23.59 -0.08 12.05
N THR A 155 -23.68 -0.02 13.38
CA THR A 155 -24.39 -0.99 14.20
C THR A 155 -25.87 -1.04 13.79
#